data_5945f5cfc3964b8c3b81ac5cab77fa38
#
_entry.id   5945f5cfc3964b8c3b81ac5cab77fa38
#
_cell.length_a   1.000
_cell.length_b   1.000
_cell.length_c   1.000
_cell.angle_alpha   90.00
_cell.angle_beta   90.00
_cell.angle_gamma   90.00
#
_symmetry.space_group_name_H-M   'P 1'
#
loop_
_entity.id
_entity.type
_entity.pdbx_description
1 polymer ?
#
loop_
_entity_poly.entity_id
_entity_poly.type
_entity_poly.pdbx_seq_one_letter_code
_entity_poly.pdbx_strand_id
1 'polypeptide(L)'
;MFWDLSGKNRFYSSELGEQRWSVPASVAGGVVSDGIQIFSAESNGHLRAIDLKTGRAIWRNEDLLYRRLSSPITLSSYVIVGDVEGVISVFNSNTGEIIGRQKTDGTPIVASPIVVADKIIVQTSGGSLFAFELIQDI
;
A
#
# COMPACT_ATOMS: atom_id res chain seq x y z
N MET A 1 16.94 -9.59 4.62
CA MET A 1 15.69 -9.99 5.30
C MET A 1 15.43 -11.45 5.04
N PHE A 2 15.17 -12.19 6.08
CA PHE A 2 14.92 -13.63 5.99
C PHE A 2 13.49 -13.94 6.42
N TRP A 3 12.93 -15.00 5.82
CA TRP A 3 11.65 -15.55 6.25
C TRP A 3 11.92 -16.74 7.17
N ASP A 4 11.24 -16.80 8.29
CA ASP A 4 11.25 -17.98 9.13
C ASP A 4 10.07 -18.89 8.77
N LEU A 5 10.03 -20.07 9.38
CA LEU A 5 8.99 -21.06 9.10
C LEU A 5 7.62 -20.66 9.62
N SER A 6 7.54 -19.63 10.45
CA SER A 6 6.26 -19.11 10.94
C SER A 6 5.62 -18.08 9.99
N GLY A 7 6.30 -17.76 8.89
CA GLY A 7 5.80 -16.79 7.91
C GLY A 7 5.97 -15.34 8.29
N LYS A 8 6.80 -15.06 9.29
CA LYS A 8 7.08 -13.68 9.71
C LYS A 8 8.37 -13.18 9.10
N ASN A 9 8.41 -11.92 8.71
CA ASN A 9 9.64 -11.28 8.29
C ASN A 9 10.52 -11.01 9.49
N ARG A 10 11.79 -11.39 9.39
CA ARG A 10 12.77 -11.17 10.46
C ARG A 10 14.13 -10.81 9.90
N PHE A 11 14.84 -9.96 10.65
CA PHE A 11 16.26 -9.74 10.48
C PHE A 11 17.03 -10.52 11.54
N TYR A 12 18.08 -11.19 11.11
CA TYR A 12 18.96 -11.94 12.00
C TYR A 12 20.29 -11.22 12.15
N SER A 13 20.83 -11.27 13.37
CA SER A 13 21.90 -10.40 13.79
C SER A 13 23.29 -10.80 13.33
N SER A 14 23.50 -12.00 12.79
CA SER A 14 24.86 -12.46 12.49
C SER A 14 25.59 -11.57 11.51
N GLU A 15 24.93 -11.09 10.45
CA GLU A 15 25.52 -10.19 9.46
C GLU A 15 24.68 -8.96 9.18
N LEU A 16 23.36 -9.04 9.40
CA LEU A 16 22.42 -7.99 9.07
C LEU A 16 22.04 -7.10 10.25
N GLY A 17 22.54 -7.42 11.46
CA GLY A 17 22.20 -6.75 12.68
C GLY A 17 21.06 -7.43 13.43
N GLU A 18 20.49 -6.73 14.39
CA GLU A 18 19.48 -7.27 15.28
C GLU A 18 18.07 -7.08 14.72
N GLN A 19 17.19 -8.01 15.04
CA GLN A 19 15.77 -7.82 14.81
C GLN A 19 15.29 -6.66 15.67
N ARG A 20 14.63 -5.68 15.04
CA ARG A 20 14.09 -4.50 15.76
C ARG A 20 12.68 -4.73 16.24
N TRP A 21 11.85 -5.29 15.39
CA TRP A 21 10.47 -5.59 15.73
C TRP A 21 9.89 -6.60 14.73
N SER A 22 8.79 -7.20 15.11
CA SER A 22 8.04 -8.12 14.26
C SER A 22 6.57 -7.99 14.63
N VAL A 23 5.71 -7.91 13.63
CA VAL A 23 4.26 -7.85 13.81
C VAL A 23 3.58 -8.82 12.85
N PRO A 24 2.46 -9.41 13.23
CA PRO A 24 1.69 -10.24 12.31
C PRO A 24 1.15 -9.39 11.16
N ALA A 25 1.21 -9.92 9.95
CA ALA A 25 0.66 -9.26 8.78
C ALA A 25 0.10 -10.30 7.83
N SER A 26 -1.11 -10.06 7.37
CA SER A 26 -1.79 -10.90 6.41
C SER A 26 -1.54 -10.33 5.01
N VAL A 27 -0.44 -10.73 4.40
CA VAL A 27 0.05 -10.10 3.18
C VAL A 27 -0.69 -10.59 1.94
N ALA A 28 -1.24 -9.68 1.17
CA ALA A 28 -1.78 -9.97 -0.15
C ALA A 28 -1.27 -9.00 -1.20
N GLY A 29 -1.35 -7.70 -0.95
CA GLY A 29 -0.94 -6.68 -1.90
C GLY A 29 0.51 -6.24 -1.77
N GLY A 30 1.12 -6.44 -0.61
CA GLY A 30 2.51 -6.04 -0.37
C GLY A 30 2.65 -4.81 0.50
N VAL A 31 3.87 -4.32 0.60
CA VAL A 31 4.21 -3.21 1.48
C VAL A 31 5.01 -2.14 0.74
N VAL A 32 4.89 -0.91 1.22
CA VAL A 32 5.68 0.24 0.76
C VAL A 32 6.01 1.12 1.95
N SER A 33 7.03 1.95 1.83
CA SER A 33 7.41 2.88 2.89
C SER A 33 7.67 4.27 2.33
N ASP A 34 7.38 5.29 3.12
CA ASP A 34 7.76 6.67 2.86
C ASP A 34 9.01 7.09 3.66
N GLY A 35 9.64 6.14 4.35
CA GLY A 35 10.81 6.39 5.21
C GLY A 35 10.45 6.66 6.67
N ILE A 36 9.18 6.86 6.98
CA ILE A 36 8.70 7.12 8.35
C ILE A 36 7.71 6.04 8.76
N GLN A 37 6.83 5.66 7.85
CA GLN A 37 5.81 4.64 8.05
C GLN A 37 5.94 3.54 7.01
N ILE A 38 5.44 2.37 7.33
CA ILE A 38 5.24 1.27 6.40
C ILE A 38 3.73 1.15 6.17
N PHE A 39 3.35 1.03 4.91
CA PHE A 39 1.95 0.83 4.53
C PHE A 39 1.80 -0.58 3.97
N SER A 40 0.86 -1.33 4.52
CA SER A 40 0.64 -2.73 4.17
C SER A 40 -0.79 -2.93 3.66
N ALA A 41 -0.90 -3.47 2.44
CA ALA A 41 -2.19 -3.87 1.89
C ALA A 41 -2.41 -5.34 2.25
N GLU A 42 -3.40 -5.62 3.07
CA GLU A 42 -3.64 -6.93 3.64
C GLU A 42 -4.72 -7.71 2.88
N SER A 43 -4.75 -9.03 3.10
CA SER A 43 -5.57 -9.96 2.31
C SER A 43 -7.08 -9.72 2.42
N ASN A 44 -7.53 -9.10 3.48
CA ASN A 44 -8.96 -8.80 3.71
C ASN A 44 -9.39 -7.43 3.19
N GLY A 45 -8.49 -6.71 2.51
CA GLY A 45 -8.77 -5.36 2.04
C GLY A 45 -8.43 -4.27 3.03
N HIS A 46 -7.80 -4.61 4.14
CA HIS A 46 -7.31 -3.61 5.09
C HIS A 46 -6.05 -2.93 4.56
N LEU A 47 -5.97 -1.64 4.74
CA LEU A 47 -4.73 -0.89 4.55
C LEU A 47 -4.26 -0.42 5.91
N ARG A 48 -3.04 -0.79 6.29
CA ARG A 48 -2.47 -0.45 7.60
C ARG A 48 -1.24 0.43 7.45
N ALA A 49 -1.07 1.34 8.40
CA ALA A 49 0.16 2.08 8.57
C ALA A 49 0.82 1.68 9.89
N ILE A 50 2.12 1.44 9.82
CA ILE A 50 2.94 0.97 10.94
C ILE A 50 4.15 1.88 11.05
N ASP A 51 4.51 2.26 12.27
CA ASP A 51 5.71 3.06 12.51
C ASP A 51 6.96 2.24 12.17
N LEU A 52 7.81 2.79 11.31
CA LEU A 52 8.99 2.09 10.83
C LEU A 52 9.98 1.77 11.94
N LYS A 53 10.12 2.63 12.94
CA LYS A 53 11.09 2.44 14.01
C LYS A 53 10.63 1.46 15.07
N THR A 54 9.35 1.46 15.41
CA THR A 54 8.83 0.75 16.57
C THR A 54 7.96 -0.44 16.23
N GLY A 55 7.43 -0.51 15.01
CA GLY A 55 6.46 -1.53 14.63
C GLY A 55 5.06 -1.30 15.17
N ARG A 56 4.81 -0.13 15.79
CA ARG A 56 3.50 0.17 16.37
C ARG A 56 2.51 0.54 15.28
N ALA A 57 1.28 0.07 15.43
CA ALA A 57 0.20 0.43 14.52
C ALA A 57 -0.14 1.91 14.67
N ILE A 58 -0.25 2.61 13.55
CA ILE A 58 -0.62 4.03 13.50
C ILE A 58 -2.08 4.19 13.13
N TRP A 59 -2.49 3.59 12.02
CA TRP A 59 -3.88 3.56 11.62
C TRP A 59 -4.16 2.31 10.78
N ARG A 60 -5.43 1.98 10.67
CA ARG A 60 -5.93 0.94 9.78
C ARG A 60 -7.23 1.43 9.15
N ASN A 61 -7.31 1.33 7.84
CA ASN A 61 -8.50 1.67 7.10
C ASN A 61 -9.17 0.40 6.59
N GLU A 62 -10.47 0.27 6.82
CA GLU A 62 -11.27 -0.88 6.45
C GLU A 62 -12.33 -0.56 5.39
N ASP A 63 -12.26 0.63 4.78
CA ASP A 63 -13.26 1.07 3.81
C ASP A 63 -13.25 0.25 2.52
N LEU A 64 -12.14 -0.46 2.26
CA LEU A 64 -11.97 -1.31 1.08
C LEU A 64 -12.06 -2.80 1.43
N LEU A 65 -12.80 -3.15 2.48
CA LEU A 65 -12.99 -4.55 2.88
C LEU A 65 -13.46 -5.40 1.71
N TYR A 66 -12.87 -6.59 1.62
CA TYR A 66 -13.15 -7.61 0.61
C TYR A 66 -12.78 -7.21 -0.83
N ARG A 67 -12.19 -6.05 -1.03
CA ARG A 67 -11.54 -5.72 -2.30
C ARG A 67 -10.12 -6.23 -2.27
N ARG A 68 -9.69 -6.82 -3.36
CA ARG A 68 -8.29 -7.23 -3.49
C ARG A 68 -7.47 -6.02 -3.87
N LEU A 69 -6.62 -5.59 -2.94
CA LEU A 69 -5.80 -4.42 -3.15
C LEU A 69 -4.51 -4.78 -3.88
N SER A 70 -4.08 -3.91 -4.79
CA SER A 70 -2.74 -3.97 -5.36
C SER A 70 -1.72 -3.56 -4.30
N SER A 71 -0.43 -3.75 -4.58
CA SER A 71 0.60 -3.20 -3.73
C SER A 71 0.46 -1.69 -3.67
N PRO A 72 0.50 -1.08 -2.48
CA PRO A 72 0.37 0.37 -2.37
C PRO A 72 1.62 1.08 -2.88
N ILE A 73 1.46 2.34 -3.25
CA ILE A 73 2.57 3.26 -3.53
C ILE A 73 2.39 4.53 -2.71
N THR A 74 3.47 5.26 -2.54
CA THR A 74 3.45 6.55 -1.86
C THR A 74 3.79 7.67 -2.84
N LEU A 75 3.13 8.80 -2.67
CA LEU A 75 3.43 10.03 -3.38
C LEU A 75 3.12 11.19 -2.44
N SER A 76 4.14 11.96 -2.06
CA SER A 76 3.99 13.02 -1.05
C SER A 76 3.36 12.48 0.23
N SER A 77 2.28 13.08 0.70
CA SER A 77 1.57 12.69 1.93
C SER A 77 0.42 11.72 1.64
N TYR A 78 0.50 10.99 0.54
CA TYR A 78 -0.58 10.12 0.09
C TYR A 78 -0.13 8.68 -0.09
N VAL A 79 -1.05 7.75 0.16
CA VAL A 79 -0.90 6.33 -0.16
C VAL A 79 -1.97 5.99 -1.19
N ILE A 80 -1.57 5.28 -2.23
CA ILE A 80 -2.44 4.99 -3.37
C ILE A 80 -2.47 3.49 -3.59
N VAL A 81 -3.68 2.94 -3.75
CA VAL A 81 -3.89 1.53 -4.07
C VAL A 81 -4.90 1.39 -5.20
N GLY A 82 -4.73 0.35 -6.00
CA GLY A 82 -5.77 -0.10 -6.92
C GLY A 82 -6.49 -1.31 -6.36
N ASP A 83 -7.60 -1.69 -6.96
CA ASP A 83 -8.35 -2.86 -6.51
C ASP A 83 -8.90 -3.68 -7.67
N VAL A 84 -9.56 -4.78 -7.32
CA VAL A 84 -10.10 -5.73 -8.29
C VAL A 84 -11.27 -5.16 -9.09
N GLU A 85 -11.89 -4.10 -8.63
CA GLU A 85 -12.98 -3.43 -9.35
C GLU A 85 -12.49 -2.33 -10.28
N GLY A 86 -11.18 -2.16 -10.39
CA GLY A 86 -10.59 -1.15 -11.27
C GLY A 86 -10.64 0.26 -10.69
N VAL A 87 -10.75 0.40 -9.39
CA VAL A 87 -10.80 1.69 -8.71
C VAL A 87 -9.46 2.00 -8.07
N ILE A 88 -9.00 3.23 -8.22
CA ILE A 88 -7.84 3.76 -7.50
C ILE A 88 -8.36 4.53 -6.31
N SER A 89 -7.82 4.25 -5.15
CA SER A 89 -8.15 4.96 -3.91
C SER A 89 -6.90 5.65 -3.38
N VAL A 90 -7.08 6.90 -2.95
CA VAL A 90 -6.00 7.74 -2.42
C VAL A 90 -6.31 8.04 -0.96
N PHE A 91 -5.32 7.78 -0.11
CA PHE A 91 -5.45 7.95 1.34
C PHE A 91 -4.48 8.99 1.83
N ASN A 92 -4.87 9.72 2.86
CA ASN A 92 -3.93 10.55 3.62
C ASN A 92 -3.00 9.63 4.41
N SER A 93 -1.69 9.78 4.23
CA SER A 93 -0.71 8.87 4.85
C SER A 93 -0.63 9.03 6.37
N ASN A 94 -1.05 10.16 6.91
CA ASN A 94 -0.99 10.43 8.35
C ASN A 94 -2.23 9.98 9.10
N THR A 95 -3.40 10.05 8.46
CA THR A 95 -4.69 9.77 9.11
C THR A 95 -5.33 8.47 8.65
N GLY A 96 -4.98 8.00 7.44
CA GLY A 96 -5.61 6.82 6.86
C GLY A 96 -6.98 7.08 6.24
N GLU A 97 -7.40 8.33 6.15
CA GLU A 97 -8.68 8.67 5.52
C GLU A 97 -8.58 8.62 4.00
N ILE A 98 -9.61 8.08 3.36
CA ILE A 98 -9.75 8.16 1.91
C ILE A 98 -10.06 9.60 1.53
N ILE A 99 -9.25 10.17 0.64
CA ILE A 99 -9.44 11.55 0.18
C ILE A 99 -9.90 11.60 -1.27
N GLY A 100 -9.81 10.49 -1.99
CA GLY A 100 -10.29 10.46 -3.36
C GLY A 100 -10.32 9.07 -3.92
N ARG A 101 -11.16 8.89 -4.92
CA ARG A 101 -11.29 7.67 -5.68
C ARG A 101 -11.45 7.99 -7.15
N GLN A 102 -10.92 7.15 -8.02
CA GLN A 102 -11.06 7.30 -9.45
C GLN A 102 -11.28 5.94 -10.08
N LYS A 103 -12.33 5.83 -10.87
CA LYS A 103 -12.61 4.62 -11.65
C LYS A 103 -11.73 4.59 -12.90
N THR A 104 -11.37 3.38 -13.30
CA THR A 104 -10.74 3.11 -14.58
C THR A 104 -11.75 2.45 -15.52
N ASP A 105 -11.39 1.33 -16.15
CA ASP A 105 -12.29 0.64 -17.07
C ASP A 105 -13.15 -0.46 -16.42
N GLY A 106 -13.11 -0.57 -15.10
CA GLY A 106 -13.88 -1.58 -14.37
C GLY A 106 -13.23 -2.94 -14.30
N THR A 107 -12.08 -3.14 -14.95
CA THR A 107 -11.34 -4.40 -14.86
C THR A 107 -10.27 -4.31 -13.77
N PRO A 108 -9.83 -5.46 -13.22
CA PRO A 108 -8.93 -5.46 -12.08
C PRO A 108 -7.61 -4.71 -12.29
N ILE A 109 -7.18 -4.01 -11.26
CA ILE A 109 -5.83 -3.47 -11.15
C ILE A 109 -5.04 -4.46 -10.29
N VAL A 110 -4.17 -5.24 -10.92
CA VAL A 110 -3.41 -6.30 -10.26
C VAL A 110 -2.00 -5.81 -9.92
N ALA A 111 -1.34 -5.20 -10.89
CA ALA A 111 0.01 -4.68 -10.68
C ALA A 111 -0.02 -3.40 -9.86
N SER A 112 1.04 -3.18 -9.09
CA SER A 112 1.21 -1.94 -8.34
C SER A 112 1.19 -0.74 -9.28
N PRO A 113 0.47 0.33 -8.95
CA PRO A 113 0.64 1.60 -9.65
C PRO A 113 2.09 2.08 -9.58
N ILE A 114 2.49 2.91 -10.50
CA ILE A 114 3.82 3.54 -10.45
C ILE A 114 3.67 5.05 -10.53
N VAL A 115 4.70 5.75 -10.05
CA VAL A 115 4.77 7.21 -10.13
C VAL A 115 5.82 7.60 -11.14
N VAL A 116 5.41 8.40 -12.11
CA VAL A 116 6.31 8.94 -13.14
C VAL A 116 6.02 10.43 -13.26
N ALA A 117 7.00 11.28 -13.00
CA ALA A 117 6.87 12.75 -13.10
C ALA A 117 5.61 13.26 -12.40
N ASP A 118 5.42 12.83 -11.16
CA ASP A 118 4.26 13.18 -10.31
C ASP A 118 2.90 12.68 -10.81
N LYS A 119 2.91 11.85 -11.84
CA LYS A 119 1.70 11.19 -12.34
C LYS A 119 1.64 9.75 -11.82
N ILE A 120 0.44 9.30 -11.54
CA ILE A 120 0.16 7.92 -11.14
C ILE A 120 -0.22 7.15 -12.40
N ILE A 121 0.54 6.13 -12.72
CA ILE A 121 0.29 5.29 -13.90
C ILE A 121 -0.26 3.96 -13.43
N VAL A 122 -1.38 3.55 -14.01
CA VAL A 122 -2.08 2.34 -13.64
C VAL A 122 -2.37 1.51 -14.88
N GLN A 123 -2.12 0.22 -14.78
CA GLN A 123 -2.46 -0.75 -15.82
C GLN A 123 -3.62 -1.62 -15.34
N THR A 124 -4.60 -1.83 -16.22
CA THR A 124 -5.74 -2.69 -15.92
C THR A 124 -5.64 -4.02 -16.65
N SER A 125 -6.33 -5.03 -16.12
CA SER A 125 -6.40 -6.35 -16.75
C SER A 125 -7.10 -6.31 -18.11
N GLY A 126 -7.93 -5.30 -18.33
CA GLY A 126 -8.58 -5.08 -19.63
C GLY A 126 -7.66 -4.57 -20.72
N GLY A 127 -6.40 -4.26 -20.39
CA GLY A 127 -5.38 -3.89 -21.36
C GLY A 127 -5.22 -2.40 -21.58
N SER A 128 -5.62 -1.58 -20.61
CA SER A 128 -5.50 -0.12 -20.71
C SER A 128 -4.48 0.44 -19.73
N LEU A 129 -3.88 1.56 -20.09
CA LEU A 129 -3.04 2.36 -19.21
C LEU A 129 -3.76 3.68 -18.92
N PHE A 130 -3.75 4.07 -17.65
CA PHE A 130 -4.33 5.34 -17.19
C PHE A 130 -3.27 6.15 -16.50
N ALA A 131 -3.30 7.47 -16.71
CA ALA A 131 -2.43 8.40 -16.03
C ALA A 131 -3.29 9.39 -15.25
N PHE A 132 -3.00 9.53 -13.96
CA PHE A 132 -3.73 10.43 -13.06
C PHE A 132 -2.78 11.40 -12.40
N GLU A 133 -3.27 12.59 -12.11
CA GLU A 133 -2.57 13.57 -11.27
C GLU A 133 -3.37 13.79 -10.00
N LEU A 134 -2.64 13.99 -8.90
CA LEU A 134 -3.25 14.45 -7.66
C LEU A 134 -3.36 15.97 -7.73
N ILE A 135 -4.59 16.46 -7.69
CA ILE A 135 -4.87 17.88 -7.67
C ILE A 135 -5.16 18.26 -6.23
N GLN A 136 -4.35 19.16 -5.69
CA GLN A 136 -4.56 19.66 -4.34
C GLN A 136 -5.40 20.92 -4.42
N ASP A 137 -6.52 20.92 -3.70
CA ASP A 137 -7.30 22.13 -3.49
C ASP A 137 -6.59 22.97 -2.43
N ILE A 138 -6.31 24.18 -2.79
CA ILE A 138 -5.64 25.14 -1.88
C ILE A 138 -6.70 25.94 -1.15
#